data_f94b838f2d47bfa24ab8055137f9e615
#
_entry.id   f94b838f2d47bfa24ab8055137f9e615
#
_cell.length_a   1.000
_cell.length_b   1.000
_cell.length_c   1.000
_cell.angle_alpha   90.00
_cell.angle_beta   90.00
_cell.angle_gamma   90.00
#
_symmetry.space_group_name_H-M   'P 1'
#
loop_
_entity.id
_entity.type
_entity.pdbx_description
1 polymer ?
#
loop_
_entity_poly.entity_id
_entity_poly.type
_entity_poly.pdbx_seq_one_letter_code
_entity_poly.pdbx_strand_id
1 'polypeptide(L)'
;MSYENHQALSGLTLGKPTAYQDQYQPSLLQAVPRSLNRDPVGLHADSLPFTGGDIWTLYELSWLNNNGLPQVAVGHVQLDANSVNLVESKSFKLYLNSFNQTRFADWETVQETLKRDLSACAGGDVSVVLFRLHELEGQEISAFSGECIDQQNITIDSYEFDADYLEGAAKEEVVEETLVSHLLKSNCLITHQPDWGSVQIRYRGPKIDREKLLRYLVSFRHHNEFHEQCVERIFNDLQRYCQPQALSVYARYTRRGGLDINPWRTNTDFHPAFGRLVRQ
;
A
#
# COMPACT_ATOMS: atom_id res chain seq x y z
N MET A 1 -6.42 -17.58 -8.83
CA MET A 1 -7.01 -17.15 -10.11
C MET A 1 -6.94 -15.64 -10.16
N SER A 2 -6.52 -15.06 -11.28
CA SER A 2 -6.50 -13.60 -11.46
C SER A 2 -7.94 -13.09 -11.66
N TYR A 3 -8.32 -12.00 -10.98
CA TYR A 3 -9.59 -11.30 -11.17
C TYR A 3 -9.48 -10.06 -12.08
N GLU A 4 -8.39 -9.98 -12.84
CA GLU A 4 -8.06 -8.86 -13.75
C GLU A 4 -9.23 -8.50 -14.69
N ASN A 5 -9.97 -9.49 -15.16
CA ASN A 5 -11.12 -9.32 -16.05
C ASN A 5 -12.47 -9.25 -15.32
N HIS A 6 -12.47 -9.05 -14.01
CA HIS A 6 -13.73 -8.97 -13.25
C HIS A 6 -14.53 -7.71 -13.65
N GLN A 7 -15.85 -7.88 -13.78
CA GLN A 7 -16.76 -6.81 -14.23
C GLN A 7 -16.63 -5.52 -13.40
N ALA A 8 -16.36 -5.62 -12.09
CA ALA A 8 -16.15 -4.46 -11.21
C ALA A 8 -14.94 -3.59 -11.59
N LEU A 9 -13.99 -4.13 -12.37
CA LEU A 9 -12.82 -3.40 -12.85
C LEU A 9 -13.01 -2.80 -14.24
N SER A 10 -14.06 -3.17 -14.96
CA SER A 10 -14.29 -2.74 -16.35
C SER A 10 -14.47 -1.24 -16.53
N GLY A 11 -14.95 -0.56 -15.49
CA GLY A 11 -15.15 0.90 -15.46
C GLY A 11 -13.90 1.73 -15.14
N LEU A 12 -12.79 1.08 -14.73
CA LEU A 12 -11.58 1.80 -14.34
C LEU A 12 -10.94 2.52 -15.53
N THR A 13 -10.37 3.70 -15.26
CA THR A 13 -9.58 4.48 -16.23
C THR A 13 -8.13 4.01 -16.33
N LEU A 14 -7.69 3.16 -15.40
CA LEU A 14 -6.35 2.59 -15.38
C LEU A 14 -6.06 1.85 -16.70
N GLY A 15 -4.89 2.12 -17.29
CA GLY A 15 -4.50 1.55 -18.59
C GLY A 15 -5.15 2.20 -19.83
N LYS A 16 -6.07 3.18 -19.65
CA LYS A 16 -6.75 3.89 -20.73
C LYS A 16 -6.24 5.33 -20.84
N PRO A 17 -6.21 5.93 -22.06
CA PRO A 17 -6.03 7.38 -22.21
C PRO A 17 -7.13 8.13 -21.47
N THR A 18 -6.76 9.13 -20.67
CA THR A 18 -7.73 9.92 -19.89
C THR A 18 -7.39 11.39 -20.05
N ALA A 19 -8.40 12.24 -20.32
CA ALA A 19 -8.22 13.68 -20.40
C ALA A 19 -7.82 14.24 -19.03
N TYR A 20 -6.86 15.17 -19.04
CA TYR A 20 -6.48 15.95 -17.86
C TYR A 20 -7.63 16.88 -17.45
N GLN A 21 -8.02 16.82 -16.18
CA GLN A 21 -9.00 17.70 -15.56
C GLN A 21 -8.30 18.52 -14.49
N ASP A 22 -8.42 19.83 -14.54
CA ASP A 22 -7.82 20.77 -13.61
C ASP A 22 -8.81 21.53 -12.73
N GLN A 23 -10.10 21.23 -12.88
CA GLN A 23 -11.18 21.72 -12.02
C GLN A 23 -11.72 20.59 -11.16
N TYR A 24 -11.96 20.89 -9.89
CA TYR A 24 -12.39 19.91 -8.88
C TYR A 24 -13.52 19.01 -9.36
N GLN A 25 -13.25 17.72 -9.34
CA GLN A 25 -14.16 16.69 -9.82
C GLN A 25 -14.04 15.40 -8.99
N PRO A 26 -14.85 15.25 -7.94
CA PRO A 26 -14.77 14.08 -7.05
C PRO A 26 -15.18 12.77 -7.74
N SER A 27 -15.97 12.83 -8.81
CA SER A 27 -16.38 11.64 -9.58
C SER A 27 -15.23 10.95 -10.34
N LEU A 28 -14.02 11.53 -10.34
CA LEU A 28 -12.84 10.88 -10.88
C LEU A 28 -12.36 9.73 -10.01
N LEU A 29 -12.62 9.75 -8.71
CA LEU A 29 -12.23 8.68 -7.79
C LEU A 29 -12.94 7.37 -8.15
N GLN A 30 -12.19 6.29 -8.19
CA GLN A 30 -12.69 4.96 -8.51
C GLN A 30 -12.38 3.98 -7.38
N ALA A 31 -13.43 3.31 -6.91
CA ALA A 31 -13.36 2.32 -5.87
C ALA A 31 -13.07 0.93 -6.46
N VAL A 32 -12.25 0.15 -5.77
CA VAL A 32 -12.04 -1.27 -6.05
C VAL A 32 -12.43 -2.09 -4.82
N PRO A 33 -13.45 -2.94 -4.91
CA PRO A 33 -13.87 -3.76 -3.77
C PRO A 33 -12.74 -4.64 -3.25
N ARG A 34 -12.46 -4.59 -1.95
CA ARG A 34 -11.44 -5.44 -1.32
C ARG A 34 -11.82 -6.92 -1.36
N SER A 35 -13.11 -7.24 -1.42
CA SER A 35 -13.62 -8.61 -1.54
C SER A 35 -13.09 -9.36 -2.77
N LEU A 36 -12.79 -8.66 -3.86
CA LEU A 36 -12.25 -9.27 -5.09
C LEU A 36 -10.97 -10.09 -4.85
N ASN A 37 -10.15 -9.66 -3.92
CA ASN A 37 -8.93 -10.38 -3.55
C ASN A 37 -9.09 -11.20 -2.27
N ARG A 38 -9.88 -10.72 -1.32
CA ARG A 38 -10.05 -11.34 0.01
C ARG A 38 -10.82 -12.66 -0.06
N ASP A 39 -11.94 -12.68 -0.78
CA ASP A 39 -12.81 -13.86 -0.87
C ASP A 39 -12.07 -15.11 -1.41
N PRO A 40 -11.28 -15.02 -2.50
CA PRO A 40 -10.53 -16.17 -3.01
C PRO A 40 -9.48 -16.74 -2.04
N VAL A 41 -9.01 -15.97 -1.07
CA VAL A 41 -8.03 -16.42 -0.06
C VAL A 41 -8.65 -16.64 1.31
N GLY A 42 -9.99 -16.63 1.40
CA GLY A 42 -10.72 -16.92 2.63
C GLY A 42 -10.71 -15.79 3.67
N LEU A 43 -10.47 -14.56 3.25
CA LEU A 43 -10.54 -13.39 4.11
C LEU A 43 -11.91 -12.72 3.99
N HIS A 44 -12.65 -12.70 5.09
CA HIS A 44 -13.99 -12.13 5.14
C HIS A 44 -14.02 -10.84 5.94
N ALA A 45 -14.75 -9.83 5.46
CA ALA A 45 -14.77 -8.48 6.03
C ALA A 45 -15.22 -8.42 7.51
N ASP A 46 -16.05 -9.35 7.94
CA ASP A 46 -16.57 -9.46 9.30
C ASP A 46 -15.63 -10.19 10.28
N SER A 47 -14.57 -10.81 9.77
CA SER A 47 -13.65 -11.67 10.55
C SER A 47 -12.21 -11.60 10.06
N LEU A 48 -11.72 -10.40 9.75
CA LEU A 48 -10.35 -10.21 9.32
C LEU A 48 -9.36 -10.59 10.44
N PRO A 49 -8.28 -11.34 10.14
CA PRO A 49 -7.28 -11.74 11.13
C PRO A 49 -6.31 -10.59 11.49
N PHE A 50 -6.50 -9.42 10.93
CA PHE A 50 -5.65 -8.25 11.11
C PHE A 50 -6.47 -6.96 11.24
N THR A 51 -5.83 -5.95 11.78
CA THR A 51 -6.13 -4.53 11.60
C THR A 51 -5.04 -3.91 10.73
N GLY A 52 -5.17 -2.63 10.39
CA GLY A 52 -4.14 -1.92 9.64
C GLY A 52 -4.67 -0.80 8.79
N GLY A 53 -3.86 -0.37 7.87
CA GLY A 53 -4.22 0.71 6.96
C GLY A 53 -3.32 0.77 5.73
N ASP A 54 -3.72 1.61 4.79
CA ASP A 54 -2.98 1.92 3.59
C ASP A 54 -2.57 3.39 3.66
N ILE A 55 -1.28 3.64 3.88
CA ILE A 55 -0.74 5.00 4.00
C ILE A 55 -0.29 5.48 2.64
N TRP A 56 -0.82 6.62 2.23
CA TRP A 56 -0.46 7.30 0.99
C TRP A 56 0.29 8.59 1.32
N THR A 57 1.36 8.86 0.58
CA THR A 57 2.01 10.18 0.58
C THR A 57 1.71 10.88 -0.74
N LEU A 58 1.17 12.10 -0.64
CA LEU A 58 0.81 12.95 -1.77
C LEU A 58 1.89 14.02 -1.91
N TYR A 59 2.79 13.87 -2.89
CA TYR A 59 3.93 14.78 -3.06
C TYR A 59 3.63 16.00 -3.92
N GLU A 60 2.58 15.94 -4.75
CA GLU A 60 2.28 16.94 -5.77
C GLU A 60 0.94 17.64 -5.55
N LEU A 61 0.44 17.69 -4.30
CA LEU A 61 -0.84 18.34 -4.01
C LEU A 61 -0.72 19.86 -4.19
N SER A 62 -1.61 20.42 -5.02
CA SER A 62 -1.66 21.85 -5.30
C SER A 62 -3.10 22.31 -5.55
N TRP A 63 -3.40 23.55 -5.21
CA TRP A 63 -4.65 24.24 -5.47
C TRP A 63 -4.42 25.75 -5.54
N LEU A 64 -5.47 26.53 -5.80
CA LEU A 64 -5.43 28.00 -5.77
C LEU A 64 -6.10 28.52 -4.51
N ASN A 65 -5.55 29.55 -3.88
CA ASN A 65 -6.25 30.30 -2.85
C ASN A 65 -7.31 31.25 -3.49
N ASN A 66 -8.03 32.01 -2.67
CA ASN A 66 -9.07 32.93 -3.14
C ASN A 66 -8.56 33.99 -4.13
N ASN A 67 -7.27 34.35 -4.04
CA ASN A 67 -6.65 35.33 -4.95
C ASN A 67 -6.09 34.68 -6.24
N GLY A 68 -6.23 33.35 -6.39
CA GLY A 68 -5.66 32.62 -7.53
C GLY A 68 -4.16 32.33 -7.40
N LEU A 69 -3.57 32.55 -6.22
CA LEU A 69 -2.17 32.18 -5.96
C LEU A 69 -2.08 30.67 -5.69
N PRO A 70 -1.22 29.94 -6.42
CA PRO A 70 -1.01 28.51 -6.18
C PRO A 70 -0.52 28.23 -4.76
N GLN A 71 -1.09 27.21 -4.17
CA GLN A 71 -0.67 26.60 -2.90
C GLN A 71 -0.10 25.22 -3.18
N VAL A 72 0.89 24.80 -2.43
CA VAL A 72 1.48 23.45 -2.50
C VAL A 72 1.55 22.83 -1.12
N ALA A 73 1.33 21.54 -1.06
CA ALA A 73 1.37 20.77 0.18
C ALA A 73 1.92 19.36 -0.05
N VAL A 74 2.42 18.76 1.00
CA VAL A 74 2.55 17.31 1.10
C VAL A 74 1.38 16.78 1.91
N GLY A 75 0.70 15.77 1.42
CA GLY A 75 -0.42 15.15 2.12
C GLY A 75 -0.06 13.75 2.61
N HIS A 76 -0.53 13.41 3.81
CA HIS A 76 -0.58 12.03 4.30
C HIS A 76 -2.04 11.61 4.40
N VAL A 77 -2.35 10.50 3.76
CA VAL A 77 -3.70 9.90 3.76
C VAL A 77 -3.56 8.47 4.27
N GLN A 78 -4.42 8.07 5.18
CA GLN A 78 -4.51 6.68 5.61
C GLN A 78 -5.94 6.18 5.48
N LEU A 79 -6.12 5.13 4.69
CA LEU A 79 -7.35 4.38 4.58
C LEU A 79 -7.31 3.22 5.57
N ASP A 80 -8.40 3.03 6.31
CA ASP A 80 -8.53 1.86 7.20
C ASP A 80 -8.62 0.57 6.37
N ALA A 81 -7.93 -0.48 6.82
CA ALA A 81 -7.98 -1.80 6.20
C ALA A 81 -9.39 -2.42 6.23
N ASN A 82 -10.26 -1.99 7.17
CA ASN A 82 -11.66 -2.42 7.23
C ASN A 82 -12.57 -1.69 6.24
N SER A 83 -12.09 -0.69 5.51
CA SER A 83 -12.90 -0.05 4.47
C SER A 83 -13.37 -1.06 3.42
N VAL A 84 -14.54 -0.82 2.85
CA VAL A 84 -15.16 -1.72 1.85
C VAL A 84 -14.29 -1.83 0.60
N ASN A 85 -13.72 -0.68 0.20
CA ASN A 85 -12.93 -0.57 -1.03
C ASN A 85 -11.52 -0.04 -0.72
N LEU A 86 -10.59 -0.34 -1.60
CA LEU A 86 -9.42 0.48 -1.83
C LEU A 86 -9.70 1.53 -2.91
N VAL A 87 -8.88 2.56 -2.99
CA VAL A 87 -8.98 3.62 -4.01
C VAL A 87 -7.99 3.30 -5.12
N GLU A 88 -8.45 3.30 -6.38
CA GLU A 88 -7.59 3.04 -7.52
C GLU A 88 -6.59 4.20 -7.72
N SER A 89 -5.31 3.89 -7.86
CA SER A 89 -4.22 4.88 -7.76
C SER A 89 -4.18 5.90 -8.90
N LYS A 90 -4.43 5.51 -10.14
CA LYS A 90 -4.49 6.44 -11.27
C LYS A 90 -5.69 7.40 -11.13
N SER A 91 -6.82 6.88 -10.70
CA SER A 91 -8.01 7.70 -10.43
C SER A 91 -7.77 8.70 -9.31
N PHE A 92 -7.05 8.28 -8.27
CA PHE A 92 -6.65 9.18 -7.19
C PHE A 92 -5.72 10.29 -7.71
N LYS A 93 -4.73 9.96 -8.53
CA LYS A 93 -3.86 10.97 -9.16
C LYS A 93 -4.67 11.96 -10.01
N LEU A 94 -5.60 11.48 -10.83
CA LEU A 94 -6.46 12.35 -11.64
C LEU A 94 -7.36 13.24 -10.79
N TYR A 95 -7.91 12.69 -9.71
CA TYR A 95 -8.69 13.45 -8.73
C TYR A 95 -7.86 14.58 -8.09
N LEU A 96 -6.64 14.30 -7.66
CA LEU A 96 -5.73 15.33 -7.11
C LEU A 96 -5.39 16.39 -8.16
N ASN A 97 -5.17 16.01 -9.41
CA ASN A 97 -4.94 16.96 -10.49
C ASN A 97 -6.12 17.93 -10.70
N SER A 98 -7.34 17.49 -10.40
CA SER A 98 -8.53 18.35 -10.52
C SER A 98 -8.54 19.52 -9.53
N PHE A 99 -7.71 19.49 -8.50
CA PHE A 99 -7.51 20.60 -7.57
C PHE A 99 -6.66 21.73 -8.17
N ASN A 100 -5.81 21.45 -9.16
CA ASN A 100 -4.71 22.32 -9.59
C ASN A 100 -5.16 23.74 -9.97
N GLN A 101 -6.33 23.92 -10.60
CA GLN A 101 -6.89 25.21 -10.99
C GLN A 101 -8.19 25.55 -10.22
N THR A 102 -8.44 24.83 -9.14
CA THR A 102 -9.61 25.06 -8.29
C THR A 102 -9.23 25.95 -7.11
N ARG A 103 -10.08 26.93 -6.84
CA ARG A 103 -9.95 27.82 -5.67
C ARG A 103 -10.56 27.20 -4.43
N PHE A 104 -9.81 27.18 -3.35
CA PHE A 104 -10.28 26.81 -2.03
C PHE A 104 -10.03 27.97 -1.05
N ALA A 105 -10.95 28.16 -0.11
CA ALA A 105 -10.89 29.26 0.85
C ALA A 105 -9.64 29.17 1.75
N ASP A 106 -9.32 27.96 2.20
CA ASP A 106 -8.22 27.71 3.14
C ASP A 106 -7.75 26.25 3.07
N TRP A 107 -6.70 25.94 3.82
CA TRP A 107 -6.12 24.61 3.93
C TRP A 107 -7.04 23.58 4.57
N GLU A 108 -7.84 24.01 5.56
CA GLU A 108 -8.79 23.15 6.26
C GLU A 108 -9.87 22.67 5.29
N THR A 109 -10.39 23.54 4.46
CA THR A 109 -11.38 23.19 3.41
C THR A 109 -10.82 22.14 2.43
N VAL A 110 -9.55 22.25 2.04
CA VAL A 110 -8.90 21.23 1.19
C VAL A 110 -8.80 19.90 1.91
N GLN A 111 -8.35 19.91 3.16
CA GLN A 111 -8.18 18.70 3.97
C GLN A 111 -9.52 17.98 4.19
N GLU A 112 -10.58 18.71 4.55
CA GLU A 112 -11.92 18.15 4.76
C GLU A 112 -12.55 17.65 3.46
N THR A 113 -12.29 18.33 2.34
CA THR A 113 -12.73 17.87 1.01
C THR A 113 -12.09 16.53 0.66
N LEU A 114 -10.78 16.41 0.81
CA LEU A 114 -10.05 15.14 0.59
C LEU A 114 -10.60 14.03 1.49
N LYS A 115 -10.75 14.30 2.79
CA LYS A 115 -11.25 13.33 3.76
C LYS A 115 -12.65 12.82 3.39
N ARG A 116 -13.58 13.74 3.10
CA ARG A 116 -14.95 13.41 2.73
C ARG A 116 -15.00 12.55 1.46
N ASP A 117 -14.31 12.97 0.41
CA ASP A 117 -14.39 12.30 -0.89
C ASP A 117 -13.71 10.93 -0.87
N LEU A 118 -12.56 10.82 -0.20
CA LEU A 118 -11.85 9.55 -0.05
C LEU A 118 -12.61 8.59 0.87
N SER A 119 -13.21 9.07 1.94
CA SER A 119 -14.06 8.23 2.82
C SER A 119 -15.27 7.69 2.06
N ALA A 120 -15.90 8.51 1.23
CA ALA A 120 -17.03 8.07 0.39
C ALA A 120 -16.60 7.02 -0.64
N CYS A 121 -15.46 7.20 -1.29
CA CYS A 121 -14.91 6.24 -2.26
C CYS A 121 -14.50 4.93 -1.58
N ALA A 122 -13.76 5.00 -0.47
CA ALA A 122 -13.30 3.83 0.27
C ALA A 122 -14.44 3.07 0.98
N GLY A 123 -15.55 3.76 1.29
CA GLY A 123 -16.61 3.19 2.11
C GLY A 123 -16.13 2.86 3.53
N GLY A 124 -15.37 3.78 4.13
CA GLY A 124 -14.78 3.60 5.46
C GLY A 124 -14.00 4.82 5.91
N ASP A 125 -13.39 4.71 7.08
CA ASP A 125 -12.64 5.80 7.71
C ASP A 125 -11.37 6.13 6.93
N VAL A 126 -11.16 7.43 6.69
CA VAL A 126 -9.95 7.98 6.08
C VAL A 126 -9.46 9.15 6.93
N SER A 127 -8.19 9.13 7.29
CA SER A 127 -7.52 10.29 7.88
C SER A 127 -6.71 11.02 6.82
N VAL A 128 -6.70 12.35 6.89
CA VAL A 128 -5.94 13.22 6.00
C VAL A 128 -5.23 14.27 6.83
N VAL A 129 -3.93 14.42 6.61
CA VAL A 129 -3.11 15.48 7.21
C VAL A 129 -2.33 16.17 6.10
N LEU A 130 -2.42 17.49 6.03
CA LEU A 130 -1.67 18.30 5.08
C LEU A 130 -0.52 19.02 5.78
N PHE A 131 0.64 19.00 5.18
CA PHE A 131 1.85 19.63 5.69
C PHE A 131 2.31 20.76 4.76
N ARG A 132 2.67 21.88 5.35
CA ARG A 132 3.47 22.91 4.68
C ARG A 132 4.89 22.38 4.49
N LEU A 133 5.58 22.80 3.43
CA LEU A 133 6.90 22.25 3.12
C LEU A 133 7.89 22.42 4.28
N HIS A 134 7.87 23.58 4.96
CA HIS A 134 8.77 23.83 6.09
C HIS A 134 8.51 22.94 7.32
N GLU A 135 7.32 22.35 7.44
CA GLU A 135 7.00 21.40 8.54
C GLU A 135 7.67 20.05 8.34
N LEU A 136 8.11 19.76 7.11
CA LEU A 136 8.80 18.51 6.74
C LEU A 136 10.30 18.73 6.45
N GLU A 137 10.80 19.96 6.59
CA GLU A 137 12.23 20.26 6.48
C GLU A 137 13.02 19.52 7.56
N GLY A 138 14.16 18.95 7.19
CA GLY A 138 14.99 18.17 8.10
C GLY A 138 14.54 16.74 8.34
N GLN A 139 13.47 16.26 7.66
CA GLN A 139 13.16 14.83 7.65
C GLN A 139 14.29 14.03 7.03
N GLU A 140 14.81 13.09 7.79
CA GLU A 140 15.84 12.17 7.30
C GLU A 140 15.23 11.09 6.42
N ILE A 141 16.01 10.63 5.43
CA ILE A 141 15.72 9.38 4.73
C ILE A 141 15.99 8.25 5.73
N SER A 142 14.96 7.45 6.00
CA SER A 142 15.01 6.38 6.99
C SER A 142 15.36 5.03 6.38
N ALA A 143 15.55 4.05 7.23
CA ALA A 143 15.67 2.64 6.88
C ALA A 143 14.68 1.83 7.73
N PHE A 144 14.24 0.69 7.22
CA PHE A 144 13.57 -0.29 8.06
C PHE A 144 14.54 -0.85 9.08
N SER A 145 14.12 -0.91 10.34
CA SER A 145 14.83 -1.66 11.38
C SER A 145 14.62 -3.16 11.18
N GLY A 146 15.61 -3.97 11.49
CA GLY A 146 15.54 -5.42 11.42
C GLY A 146 16.70 -6.04 10.65
N GLU A 147 16.71 -7.36 10.62
CA GLU A 147 17.69 -8.16 9.85
C GLU A 147 17.30 -8.16 8.37
N CYS A 148 18.16 -7.65 7.50
CA CYS A 148 17.96 -7.75 6.05
C CYS A 148 18.31 -9.17 5.57
N ILE A 149 17.33 -9.84 4.93
CA ILE A 149 17.48 -11.22 4.48
C ILE A 149 17.92 -11.35 3.02
N ASP A 150 18.25 -10.26 2.35
CA ASP A 150 18.49 -10.24 0.89
C ASP A 150 19.79 -10.96 0.45
N GLN A 151 20.70 -11.21 1.39
CA GLN A 151 22.03 -11.80 1.12
C GLN A 151 22.07 -13.31 1.36
N GLN A 152 20.98 -14.04 1.06
CA GLN A 152 20.99 -15.50 1.14
C GLN A 152 21.71 -16.10 -0.08
N ASN A 153 22.50 -17.15 0.16
CA ASN A 153 23.19 -17.89 -0.91
C ASN A 153 22.24 -18.93 -1.53
N ILE A 154 21.26 -18.46 -2.27
CA ILE A 154 20.25 -19.30 -2.93
C ILE A 154 20.24 -19.06 -4.44
N THR A 155 19.82 -20.07 -5.20
CA THR A 155 19.54 -19.95 -6.62
C THR A 155 18.04 -19.83 -6.82
N ILE A 156 17.60 -18.86 -7.63
CA ILE A 156 16.20 -18.65 -8.02
C ILE A 156 16.05 -19.11 -9.47
N ASP A 157 15.15 -20.02 -9.72
CA ASP A 157 14.85 -20.60 -11.03
C ASP A 157 13.41 -20.34 -11.50
N SER A 158 12.55 -19.79 -10.61
CA SER A 158 11.19 -19.38 -10.93
C SER A 158 10.85 -18.05 -10.28
N TYR A 159 10.07 -17.24 -10.97
CA TYR A 159 9.57 -15.93 -10.52
C TYR A 159 8.04 -15.88 -10.50
N GLU A 160 7.40 -17.04 -10.60
CA GLU A 160 5.96 -17.16 -10.48
C GLU A 160 5.56 -17.27 -9.00
N PHE A 161 4.46 -16.60 -8.64
CA PHE A 161 3.98 -16.59 -7.27
C PHE A 161 3.66 -18.01 -6.79
N ASP A 162 4.22 -18.36 -5.65
CA ASP A 162 4.01 -19.65 -5.01
C ASP A 162 4.11 -19.51 -3.49
N ALA A 163 2.97 -19.65 -2.80
CA ALA A 163 2.91 -19.61 -1.34
C ALA A 163 3.54 -20.86 -0.69
N ASP A 164 3.62 -21.97 -1.43
CA ASP A 164 4.16 -23.24 -0.90
C ASP A 164 5.66 -23.17 -0.64
N TYR A 165 6.37 -22.13 -1.11
CA TYR A 165 7.73 -21.85 -0.64
C TYR A 165 7.85 -21.67 0.87
N LEU A 166 6.75 -21.32 1.55
CA LEU A 166 6.70 -21.21 3.01
C LEU A 166 6.43 -22.54 3.71
N GLU A 167 6.16 -23.64 2.98
CA GLU A 167 5.94 -24.95 3.59
C GLU A 167 7.20 -25.39 4.35
N GLY A 168 7.04 -25.75 5.63
CA GLY A 168 8.15 -26.10 6.51
C GLY A 168 9.14 -24.96 6.80
N ALA A 169 8.74 -23.70 6.58
CA ALA A 169 9.59 -22.55 6.94
C ALA A 169 9.64 -22.30 8.45
N ALA A 170 8.59 -22.71 9.19
CA ALA A 170 8.56 -22.58 10.64
C ALA A 170 9.50 -23.58 11.32
N LYS A 171 10.40 -23.09 12.18
CA LYS A 171 11.32 -23.89 12.97
C LYS A 171 10.76 -24.08 14.38
N GLU A 172 11.30 -25.04 15.15
CA GLU A 172 10.88 -25.28 16.53
C GLU A 172 11.20 -24.14 17.50
N GLU A 173 12.30 -23.40 17.23
CA GLU A 173 12.73 -22.26 18.04
C GLU A 173 11.70 -21.12 17.96
N VAL A 174 11.24 -20.63 19.11
CA VAL A 174 10.37 -19.46 19.18
C VAL A 174 11.20 -18.21 19.41
N VAL A 175 10.99 -17.20 18.55
CA VAL A 175 11.74 -15.95 18.57
C VAL A 175 10.81 -14.74 18.51
N GLU A 176 11.35 -13.58 18.87
CA GLU A 176 10.76 -12.29 18.56
C GLU A 176 11.78 -11.50 17.74
N GLU A 177 11.47 -11.24 16.48
CA GLU A 177 12.41 -10.60 15.57
C GLU A 177 11.72 -9.79 14.48
N THR A 178 12.51 -8.98 13.81
CA THR A 178 12.09 -8.19 12.66
C THR A 178 12.98 -8.50 11.46
N LEU A 179 12.38 -8.90 10.35
CA LEU A 179 13.04 -9.22 9.10
C LEU A 179 12.70 -8.17 8.05
N VAL A 180 13.65 -7.88 7.18
CA VAL A 180 13.50 -6.88 6.12
C VAL A 180 13.96 -7.46 4.78
N SER A 181 13.21 -7.17 3.72
CA SER A 181 13.67 -7.41 2.35
C SER A 181 13.40 -6.18 1.48
N HIS A 182 14.36 -5.83 0.64
CA HIS A 182 14.23 -4.78 -0.38
C HIS A 182 13.96 -5.34 -1.78
N LEU A 183 13.79 -6.66 -1.89
CA LEU A 183 13.62 -7.36 -3.15
C LEU A 183 12.15 -7.59 -3.54
N LEU A 184 11.20 -7.11 -2.73
CA LEU A 184 9.80 -7.21 -3.07
C LEU A 184 9.53 -6.44 -4.37
N LYS A 185 9.00 -7.15 -5.35
CA LYS A 185 8.56 -6.60 -6.63
C LYS A 185 7.34 -7.36 -7.07
N SER A 186 6.29 -6.66 -7.39
CA SER A 186 5.09 -7.17 -8.05
C SER A 186 4.80 -6.34 -9.29
N ASN A 187 3.69 -6.58 -9.94
CA ASN A 187 3.23 -5.75 -11.05
C ASN A 187 1.84 -5.21 -10.73
N CYS A 188 1.54 -4.04 -11.26
CA CYS A 188 0.19 -3.52 -11.27
C CYS A 188 -0.76 -4.52 -11.95
N LEU A 189 -1.90 -4.80 -11.33
CA LEU A 189 -2.89 -5.75 -11.84
C LEU A 189 -3.35 -5.44 -13.27
N ILE A 190 -3.45 -4.16 -13.63
CA ILE A 190 -4.07 -3.71 -14.88
C ILE A 190 -3.01 -3.34 -15.94
N THR A 191 -1.94 -2.63 -15.56
CA THR A 191 -0.94 -2.12 -16.52
C THR A 191 0.26 -3.05 -16.67
N HIS A 192 0.41 -4.05 -15.79
CA HIS A 192 1.55 -4.96 -15.69
C HIS A 192 2.91 -4.24 -15.49
N GLN A 193 2.88 -2.95 -15.16
CA GLN A 193 4.09 -2.21 -14.83
C GLN A 193 4.61 -2.60 -13.44
N PRO A 194 5.95 -2.59 -13.26
CA PRO A 194 6.54 -3.03 -12.00
C PRO A 194 6.25 -2.08 -10.84
N ASP A 195 5.93 -2.67 -9.70
CA ASP A 195 5.78 -2.03 -8.39
C ASP A 195 6.90 -2.50 -7.47
N TRP A 196 7.86 -1.62 -7.22
CA TRP A 196 9.04 -1.90 -6.39
C TRP A 196 8.77 -1.55 -4.94
N GLY A 197 9.03 -2.49 -4.04
CA GLY A 197 8.79 -2.30 -2.61
C GLY A 197 9.92 -2.82 -1.72
N SER A 198 9.89 -2.34 -0.49
CA SER A 198 10.59 -2.93 0.63
C SER A 198 9.56 -3.41 1.64
N VAL A 199 9.77 -4.55 2.26
CA VAL A 199 8.86 -5.13 3.24
C VAL A 199 9.57 -5.39 4.56
N GLN A 200 8.89 -5.03 5.65
CA GLN A 200 9.30 -5.33 7.03
C GLN A 200 8.28 -6.32 7.61
N ILE A 201 8.78 -7.39 8.19
CA ILE A 201 8.00 -8.44 8.84
C ILE A 201 8.47 -8.51 10.28
N ARG A 202 7.64 -8.02 11.20
CA ARG A 202 7.88 -8.11 12.64
C ARG A 202 6.99 -9.21 13.21
N TYR A 203 7.57 -10.15 13.94
CA TYR A 203 6.79 -11.26 14.48
C TYR A 203 7.37 -11.82 15.77
N ARG A 204 6.50 -12.51 16.50
CA ARG A 204 6.85 -13.40 17.61
C ARG A 204 6.21 -14.76 17.35
N GLY A 205 7.01 -15.80 17.30
CA GLY A 205 6.56 -17.17 16.99
C GLY A 205 7.67 -18.06 16.52
N PRO A 206 7.34 -19.18 15.87
CA PRO A 206 8.32 -20.08 15.26
C PRO A 206 9.27 -19.31 14.36
N LYS A 207 10.57 -19.52 14.53
CA LYS A 207 11.61 -18.88 13.72
C LYS A 207 11.43 -19.21 12.24
N ILE A 208 11.34 -18.21 11.40
CA ILE A 208 11.10 -18.36 9.98
C ILE A 208 12.43 -18.58 9.24
N ASP A 209 12.47 -19.62 8.42
CA ASP A 209 13.61 -19.91 7.53
C ASP A 209 13.82 -18.79 6.54
N ARG A 210 15.03 -18.17 6.55
CA ARG A 210 15.34 -16.98 5.72
C ARG A 210 15.35 -17.29 4.23
N GLU A 211 15.87 -18.47 3.84
CA GLU A 211 15.94 -18.86 2.43
C GLU A 211 14.54 -19.09 1.86
N LYS A 212 13.69 -19.80 2.60
CA LYS A 212 12.29 -20.04 2.20
C LYS A 212 11.49 -18.73 2.13
N LEU A 213 11.63 -17.86 3.12
CA LEU A 213 10.99 -16.57 3.12
C LEU A 213 11.44 -15.71 1.93
N LEU A 214 12.74 -15.68 1.65
CA LEU A 214 13.24 -14.90 0.52
C LEU A 214 12.75 -15.46 -0.82
N ARG A 215 12.73 -16.78 -1.01
CA ARG A 215 12.13 -17.43 -2.20
C ARG A 215 10.66 -17.03 -2.36
N TYR A 216 9.90 -17.08 -1.29
CA TYR A 216 8.51 -16.65 -1.27
C TYR A 216 8.35 -15.19 -1.70
N LEU A 217 9.11 -14.26 -1.10
CA LEU A 217 9.04 -12.83 -1.47
C LEU A 217 9.46 -12.59 -2.92
N VAL A 218 10.47 -13.28 -3.41
CA VAL A 218 10.93 -13.18 -4.82
C VAL A 218 9.90 -13.74 -5.78
N SER A 219 9.07 -14.70 -5.37
CA SER A 219 8.02 -15.27 -6.24
C SER A 219 6.92 -14.26 -6.64
N PHE A 220 6.80 -13.13 -5.94
CA PHE A 220 5.92 -12.04 -6.36
C PHE A 220 6.37 -11.34 -7.66
N ARG A 221 7.56 -11.63 -8.16
CA ARG A 221 8.18 -10.84 -9.23
C ARG A 221 7.36 -10.76 -10.52
N HIS A 222 6.61 -11.78 -10.86
CA HIS A 222 5.66 -11.78 -11.99
C HIS A 222 4.20 -11.69 -11.55
N HIS A 223 3.94 -11.57 -10.26
CA HIS A 223 2.58 -11.51 -9.72
C HIS A 223 1.93 -10.15 -9.97
N ASN A 224 0.70 -10.17 -10.47
CA ASN A 224 -0.09 -8.98 -10.78
C ASN A 224 -1.15 -8.77 -9.70
N GLU A 225 -0.98 -7.76 -8.87
CA GLU A 225 -1.89 -7.45 -7.77
C GLU A 225 -1.69 -6.01 -7.31
N PHE A 226 -2.69 -5.41 -6.63
CA PHE A 226 -2.52 -4.11 -6.00
C PHE A 226 -1.60 -4.20 -4.78
N HIS A 227 -0.93 -3.10 -4.41
CA HIS A 227 0.02 -3.03 -3.29
C HIS A 227 -0.59 -3.53 -1.98
N GLU A 228 -1.79 -3.07 -1.68
CA GLU A 228 -2.54 -3.39 -0.46
C GLU A 228 -2.82 -4.89 -0.36
N GLN A 229 -3.15 -5.48 -1.48
CA GLN A 229 -3.48 -6.90 -1.59
C GLN A 229 -2.24 -7.78 -1.46
N CYS A 230 -1.09 -7.35 -1.99
CA CYS A 230 0.18 -8.04 -1.80
C CYS A 230 0.53 -8.15 -0.31
N VAL A 231 0.37 -7.07 0.44
CA VAL A 231 0.65 -7.06 1.90
C VAL A 231 -0.32 -7.95 2.66
N GLU A 232 -1.61 -7.94 2.32
CA GLU A 232 -2.59 -8.83 2.93
C GLU A 232 -2.29 -10.30 2.62
N ARG A 233 -1.85 -10.61 1.41
CA ARG A 233 -1.42 -11.94 1.01
C ARG A 233 -0.21 -12.40 1.82
N ILE A 234 0.81 -11.56 1.95
CA ILE A 234 2.00 -11.88 2.76
C ILE A 234 1.60 -12.15 4.22
N PHE A 235 0.74 -11.31 4.79
CA PHE A 235 0.24 -11.53 6.15
C PHE A 235 -0.49 -12.86 6.29
N ASN A 236 -1.43 -13.13 5.40
CA ASN A 236 -2.25 -14.35 5.42
C ASN A 236 -1.42 -15.62 5.20
N ASP A 237 -0.47 -15.61 4.27
CA ASP A 237 0.39 -16.75 3.99
C ASP A 237 1.35 -17.04 5.14
N LEU A 238 1.92 -16.00 5.78
CA LEU A 238 2.75 -16.17 6.97
C LEU A 238 1.94 -16.72 8.15
N GLN A 239 0.69 -16.26 8.33
CA GLN A 239 -0.18 -16.83 9.36
C GLN A 239 -0.49 -18.31 9.08
N ARG A 240 -0.76 -18.65 7.84
CA ARG A 240 -1.08 -20.03 7.45
C ARG A 240 0.10 -20.98 7.61
N TYR A 241 1.28 -20.63 7.12
CA TYR A 241 2.43 -21.53 7.06
C TYR A 241 3.35 -21.45 8.27
N CYS A 242 3.47 -20.29 8.91
CA CYS A 242 4.42 -20.08 10.00
C CYS A 242 3.75 -19.91 11.36
N GLN A 243 2.45 -19.62 11.40
CA GLN A 243 1.63 -19.53 12.61
C GLN A 243 2.23 -18.66 13.74
N PRO A 244 2.73 -17.46 13.46
CA PRO A 244 3.22 -16.58 14.51
C PRO A 244 2.09 -16.13 15.41
N GLN A 245 2.39 -15.96 16.71
CA GLN A 245 1.44 -15.45 17.71
C GLN A 245 1.19 -13.95 17.54
N ALA A 246 2.24 -13.22 17.15
CA ALA A 246 2.19 -11.80 16.82
C ALA A 246 2.83 -11.59 15.43
N LEU A 247 2.16 -10.83 14.57
CA LEU A 247 2.65 -10.55 13.23
C LEU A 247 2.26 -9.15 12.79
N SER A 248 3.22 -8.44 12.24
CA SER A 248 3.01 -7.18 11.53
C SER A 248 3.77 -7.22 10.20
N VAL A 249 3.08 -6.92 9.12
CA VAL A 249 3.66 -6.81 7.77
C VAL A 249 3.46 -5.40 7.29
N TYR A 250 4.55 -4.72 6.95
CA TYR A 250 4.55 -3.34 6.49
C TYR A 250 5.42 -3.22 5.24
N ALA A 251 4.82 -2.78 4.14
CA ALA A 251 5.55 -2.53 2.91
C ALA A 251 5.58 -1.04 2.57
N ARG A 252 6.67 -0.59 1.97
CA ARG A 252 6.82 0.75 1.41
C ARG A 252 7.22 0.63 -0.05
N TYR A 253 6.39 1.19 -0.90
CA TYR A 253 6.58 1.13 -2.35
C TYR A 253 7.15 2.44 -2.89
N THR A 254 7.87 2.35 -4.01
CA THR A 254 8.34 3.54 -4.71
C THR A 254 7.17 4.34 -5.26
N ARG A 255 7.33 5.68 -5.26
CA ARG A 255 6.28 6.56 -5.81
C ARG A 255 6.11 6.40 -7.31
N ARG A 256 4.86 6.57 -7.74
CA ARG A 256 4.46 6.64 -9.16
C ARG A 256 3.46 7.78 -9.32
N GLY A 257 3.68 8.67 -10.28
CA GLY A 257 2.78 9.80 -10.52
C GLY A 257 2.64 10.74 -9.33
N GLY A 258 3.67 10.88 -8.48
CA GLY A 258 3.65 11.75 -7.30
C GLY A 258 2.93 11.18 -6.08
N LEU A 259 2.63 9.87 -6.08
CA LEU A 259 2.03 9.13 -4.96
C LEU A 259 2.89 7.93 -4.58
N ASP A 260 3.03 7.65 -3.30
CA ASP A 260 3.45 6.33 -2.82
C ASP A 260 2.33 5.68 -1.99
N ILE A 261 2.34 4.35 -1.92
CA ILE A 261 1.35 3.55 -1.20
C ILE A 261 2.11 2.61 -0.28
N ASN A 262 1.80 2.66 1.02
CA ASN A 262 2.53 1.95 2.06
C ASN A 262 1.55 1.18 2.95
N PRO A 263 1.12 -0.01 2.53
CA PRO A 263 0.16 -0.80 3.29
C PRO A 263 0.81 -1.48 4.49
N TRP A 264 0.05 -1.61 5.57
CA TRP A 264 0.45 -2.37 6.74
C TRP A 264 -0.72 -3.17 7.31
N ARG A 265 -0.43 -4.36 7.82
CA ARG A 265 -1.40 -5.25 8.46
C ARG A 265 -0.76 -5.84 9.71
N THR A 266 -1.53 -5.93 10.80
CA THR A 266 -1.05 -6.42 12.08
C THR A 266 -2.16 -7.08 12.91
N ASN A 267 -1.79 -8.04 13.74
CA ASN A 267 -2.63 -8.56 14.82
C ASN A 267 -2.16 -8.10 16.21
N THR A 268 -1.36 -7.01 16.24
CA THR A 268 -0.81 -6.40 17.47
C THR A 268 -1.20 -4.92 17.54
N ASP A 269 -0.60 -4.19 18.49
CA ASP A 269 -0.68 -2.72 18.61
C ASP A 269 0.36 -1.98 17.76
N PHE A 270 0.93 -2.63 16.75
CA PHE A 270 1.90 -2.03 15.85
C PHE A 270 1.31 -0.84 15.09
N HIS A 271 2.08 0.24 15.02
CA HIS A 271 1.84 1.38 14.16
C HIS A 271 3.12 1.72 13.37
N PRO A 272 3.00 1.97 12.05
CA PRO A 272 4.16 2.32 11.24
C PRO A 272 4.81 3.63 11.71
N ALA A 273 6.15 3.67 11.72
CA ALA A 273 6.87 4.89 11.93
C ALA A 273 6.73 5.83 10.73
N PHE A 274 6.71 7.13 10.99
CA PHE A 274 6.74 8.16 9.98
C PHE A 274 8.14 8.25 9.33
N GLY A 275 8.17 8.50 8.02
CA GLY A 275 9.42 8.63 7.28
C GLY A 275 9.35 7.90 5.94
N ARG A 276 10.34 8.16 5.08
CA ARG A 276 10.46 7.49 3.79
C ARG A 276 11.80 6.77 3.67
N LEU A 277 11.81 5.71 2.89
CA LEU A 277 13.03 4.98 2.54
C LEU A 277 13.74 5.65 1.35
N VAL A 278 15.01 5.28 1.13
CA VAL A 278 15.88 5.90 0.11
C VAL A 278 15.33 5.82 -1.31
N ARG A 279 14.51 4.80 -1.62
CA ARG A 279 13.92 4.63 -2.96
C ARG A 279 12.53 5.27 -3.14
N GLN A 280 12.01 5.93 -2.16
CA GLN A 280 10.68 6.57 -2.23
C GLN A 280 10.72 8.01 -2.69
#